data_8f46adbcf9b18c0c6e31e8cd1ab08ec5
#
_entry.id   8f46adbcf9b18c0c6e31e8cd1ab08ec5
#
_cell.length_a   1.000
_cell.length_b   1.000
_cell.length_c   1.000
_cell.angle_alpha   90.00
_cell.angle_beta   90.00
_cell.angle_gamma   90.00
#
_symmetry.space_group_name_H-M   'P 1'
#
loop_
_entity.id
_entity.type
_entity.pdbx_description
1 polymer ?
#
loop_
_entity_poly.entity_id
_entity_poly.type
_entity_poly.pdbx_seq_one_letter_code
_entity_poly.pdbx_strand_id
1 'polypeptide(L)'
;GDAPTYLTAFKMIGTPNEKIELIDSAEVRRGGSVLRGDTITYTFANDEVYSNGNALVARNGTIFKGPELTYHLDAETGEMLNATFRYLPTQMRGTSDKIGLLDEGKAKMCNAMVTTCREGEEAWWIKASDIDYDELDGSAVGRNARLYVGGIPVFASPYFSFPVGSERKTGLSL
;
A
#
# COMPACT_ATOMS: atom_id res chain seq x y z
N GLY A 1 7.26 -11.37 -14.70
CA GLY A 1 8.22 -10.80 -15.38
C GLY A 1 9.59 -11.41 -15.41
N ASP A 2 10.40 -10.76 -16.19
CA ASP A 2 11.75 -11.22 -16.39
C ASP A 2 12.73 -10.64 -15.40
N ALA A 3 12.28 -9.75 -14.52
CA ALA A 3 13.18 -9.15 -13.55
C ALA A 3 13.67 -10.20 -12.57
N PRO A 4 14.95 -10.14 -12.17
CA PRO A 4 15.44 -11.07 -11.17
C PRO A 4 14.82 -10.80 -9.80
N THR A 5 14.75 -11.83 -8.99
CA THR A 5 14.23 -11.72 -7.63
C THR A 5 15.40 -11.84 -6.66
N TYR A 6 15.51 -10.87 -5.76
CA TYR A 6 16.57 -10.89 -4.74
C TYR A 6 15.93 -11.16 -3.39
N LEU A 7 16.49 -12.12 -2.67
CA LEU A 7 15.99 -12.53 -1.36
C LEU A 7 17.08 -12.29 -0.34
N THR A 8 16.76 -11.63 0.77
CA THR A 8 17.71 -11.46 1.85
C THR A 8 17.02 -11.69 3.19
N ALA A 9 17.77 -12.20 4.16
CA ALA A 9 17.27 -12.43 5.51
C ALA A 9 18.45 -12.81 6.39
N PHE A 10 18.24 -12.82 7.69
CA PHE A 10 19.25 -13.30 8.59
C PHE A 10 19.45 -14.81 8.39
N LYS A 11 18.36 -15.55 8.12
CA LYS A 11 18.41 -16.98 7.91
C LYS A 11 17.45 -17.39 6.80
N MET A 12 17.86 -18.35 5.97
CA MET A 12 17.02 -18.89 4.92
C MET A 12 16.88 -20.37 5.06
N ILE A 13 15.68 -20.90 4.87
CA ILE A 13 15.42 -22.31 4.87
C ILE A 13 14.68 -22.65 3.58
N GLY A 14 15.26 -23.50 2.75
CA GLY A 14 14.62 -23.90 1.50
C GLY A 14 14.07 -25.31 1.60
N THR A 15 12.88 -25.51 1.06
CA THR A 15 12.31 -26.84 0.86
C THR A 15 12.27 -27.04 -0.65
N PRO A 16 13.08 -27.96 -1.18
CA PRO A 16 13.21 -28.10 -2.64
C PRO A 16 11.87 -28.26 -3.33
N ASN A 17 11.70 -27.47 -4.40
CA ASN A 17 10.50 -27.48 -5.24
C ASN A 17 9.23 -27.03 -4.53
N GLU A 18 9.32 -26.49 -3.35
CA GLU A 18 8.16 -26.01 -2.63
C GLU A 18 8.25 -24.55 -2.25
N LYS A 19 9.18 -24.21 -1.37
CA LYS A 19 9.20 -22.87 -0.79
C LYS A 19 10.56 -22.47 -0.25
N ILE A 20 10.69 -21.18 0.03
CA ILE A 20 11.84 -20.64 0.72
C ILE A 20 11.29 -19.83 1.87
N GLU A 21 11.83 -20.03 3.08
CA GLU A 21 11.44 -19.26 4.25
C GLU A 21 12.59 -18.34 4.62
N LEU A 22 12.27 -17.06 4.73
CA LEU A 22 13.23 -16.03 5.11
C LEU A 22 12.90 -15.62 6.52
N ILE A 23 13.87 -15.74 7.42
CA ILE A 23 13.65 -15.52 8.85
C ILE A 23 14.49 -14.37 9.33
N ASP A 24 13.83 -13.42 10.00
CA ASP A 24 14.39 -12.21 10.58
C ASP A 24 14.92 -11.24 9.52
N SER A 25 14.37 -10.05 9.53
CA SER A 25 14.71 -8.97 8.61
C SER A 25 14.60 -9.45 7.17
N ALA A 26 13.48 -10.11 6.87
CA ALA A 26 13.26 -10.69 5.57
C ALA A 26 12.95 -9.62 4.52
N GLU A 27 13.50 -9.79 3.34
CA GLU A 27 13.25 -8.86 2.25
C GLU A 27 13.23 -9.61 0.92
N VAL A 28 12.27 -9.23 0.07
CA VAL A 28 12.17 -9.72 -1.29
C VAL A 28 12.11 -8.52 -2.21
N ARG A 29 12.97 -8.50 -3.23
CA ARG A 29 12.95 -7.42 -4.22
C ARG A 29 12.77 -8.00 -5.60
N ARG A 30 11.87 -7.41 -6.36
CA ARG A 30 11.75 -7.75 -7.78
C ARG A 30 11.32 -6.49 -8.52
N GLY A 31 12.09 -6.09 -9.54
CA GLY A 31 11.78 -4.88 -10.28
C GLY A 31 11.76 -3.68 -9.35
N GLY A 32 10.68 -2.91 -9.40
CA GLY A 32 10.54 -1.74 -8.55
C GLY A 32 9.84 -2.00 -7.24
N SER A 33 9.54 -3.26 -6.91
CA SER A 33 8.82 -3.59 -5.68
C SER A 33 9.76 -4.14 -4.63
N VAL A 34 9.55 -3.70 -3.38
CA VAL A 34 10.30 -4.18 -2.23
C VAL A 34 9.29 -4.66 -1.21
N LEU A 35 9.46 -5.91 -0.75
CA LEU A 35 8.60 -6.50 0.27
C LEU A 35 9.46 -6.82 1.48
N ARG A 36 8.96 -6.51 2.67
CA ARG A 36 9.69 -6.77 3.91
C ARG A 36 8.77 -7.35 4.96
N GLY A 37 9.36 -7.99 5.95
CA GLY A 37 8.63 -8.50 7.11
C GLY A 37 9.60 -9.11 8.09
N ASP A 38 9.08 -9.51 9.25
CA ASP A 38 9.89 -10.25 10.20
C ASP A 38 10.21 -11.62 9.62
N THR A 39 9.24 -12.25 8.97
CA THR A 39 9.44 -13.50 8.23
C THR A 39 8.70 -13.42 6.91
N ILE A 40 9.25 -14.04 5.89
CA ILE A 40 8.61 -14.12 4.59
C ILE A 40 8.71 -15.55 4.10
N THR A 41 7.61 -16.09 3.58
CA THR A 41 7.59 -17.39 2.95
C THR A 41 7.26 -17.19 1.48
N TYR A 42 8.13 -17.65 0.60
CA TYR A 42 7.87 -17.62 -0.84
C TYR A 42 7.54 -19.03 -1.29
N THR A 43 6.35 -19.21 -1.88
CA THR A 43 5.87 -20.49 -2.35
C THR A 43 5.98 -20.52 -3.88
N PHE A 44 6.71 -21.49 -4.42
CA PHE A 44 6.98 -21.54 -5.86
C PHE A 44 5.73 -21.77 -6.70
N ALA A 45 4.86 -22.68 -6.27
CA ALA A 45 3.75 -23.12 -7.12
C ALA A 45 2.83 -21.99 -7.55
N ASN A 46 2.58 -21.03 -6.70
CA ASN A 46 1.68 -19.93 -7.00
C ASN A 46 2.36 -18.55 -6.95
N ASP A 47 3.70 -18.54 -6.95
CA ASP A 47 4.48 -17.31 -6.95
C ASP A 47 4.04 -16.38 -5.81
N GLU A 48 3.75 -16.95 -4.67
CA GLU A 48 3.19 -16.20 -3.56
C GLU A 48 4.21 -15.85 -2.50
N VAL A 49 4.22 -14.59 -2.09
CA VAL A 49 5.02 -14.11 -0.97
C VAL A 49 4.06 -13.86 0.17
N TYR A 50 4.30 -14.49 1.31
CA TYR A 50 3.52 -14.22 2.52
C TYR A 50 4.46 -13.59 3.54
N SER A 51 4.19 -12.34 3.92
CA SER A 51 5.02 -11.62 4.88
C SER A 51 4.26 -11.50 6.18
N ASN A 52 4.89 -11.87 7.28
CA ASN A 52 4.26 -11.89 8.59
C ASN A 52 5.09 -11.10 9.59
N GLY A 53 4.43 -10.17 10.29
CA GLY A 53 5.09 -9.33 11.26
C GLY A 53 5.76 -8.13 10.60
N ASN A 54 5.29 -6.94 10.89
CA ASN A 54 5.83 -5.71 10.31
C ASN A 54 5.93 -5.81 8.80
N ALA A 55 4.87 -6.32 8.20
CA ALA A 55 4.85 -6.52 6.76
C ALA A 55 4.80 -5.18 6.03
N LEU A 56 5.54 -5.08 4.93
CA LEU A 56 5.63 -3.85 4.18
C LEU A 56 5.77 -4.17 2.71
N VAL A 57 5.12 -3.39 1.86
CA VAL A 57 5.42 -3.40 0.44
C VAL A 57 5.56 -1.96 -0.01
N ALA A 58 6.64 -1.69 -0.72
CA ALA A 58 6.90 -0.37 -1.30
C ALA A 58 6.94 -0.52 -2.81
N ARG A 59 6.12 0.25 -3.49
CA ARG A 59 6.09 0.26 -4.95
C ARG A 59 5.52 1.58 -5.44
N ASN A 60 6.04 2.07 -6.56
CA ASN A 60 5.52 3.28 -7.21
C ASN A 60 5.39 4.47 -6.27
N GLY A 61 6.35 4.63 -5.35
CA GLY A 61 6.36 5.78 -4.46
C GLY A 61 5.40 5.69 -3.28
N THR A 62 4.72 4.56 -3.09
CA THR A 62 3.81 4.38 -1.97
C THR A 62 4.32 3.23 -1.10
N ILE A 63 4.25 3.42 0.20
CA ILE A 63 4.60 2.39 1.17
C ILE A 63 3.33 1.95 1.86
N PHE A 64 3.06 0.63 1.84
CA PHE A 64 1.92 0.02 2.52
C PHE A 64 2.47 -0.84 3.64
N LYS A 65 1.92 -0.72 4.84
CA LYS A 65 2.36 -1.48 6.00
C LYS A 65 1.19 -2.10 6.72
N GLY A 66 1.39 -3.27 7.27
CA GLY A 66 0.37 -3.95 8.08
C GLY A 66 0.95 -5.15 8.79
N PRO A 67 0.13 -5.87 9.54
CA PRO A 67 0.62 -7.06 10.25
C PRO A 67 1.04 -8.18 9.32
N GLU A 68 0.32 -8.35 8.21
CA GLU A 68 0.56 -9.42 7.26
C GLU A 68 0.30 -8.95 5.85
N LEU A 69 0.99 -9.55 4.92
CA LEU A 69 0.83 -9.23 3.50
C LEU A 69 0.91 -10.52 2.70
N THR A 70 -0.04 -10.70 1.79
CA THR A 70 0.04 -11.75 0.79
C THR A 70 0.22 -11.07 -0.55
N TYR A 71 1.22 -11.47 -1.32
CA TYR A 71 1.55 -10.79 -2.56
C TYR A 71 2.00 -11.79 -3.61
N HIS A 72 1.58 -11.60 -4.84
CA HIS A 72 1.99 -12.43 -5.96
C HIS A 72 2.91 -11.61 -6.85
N LEU A 73 4.16 -12.04 -6.96
CA LEU A 73 5.19 -11.21 -7.59
C LEU A 73 4.96 -10.94 -9.07
N ASP A 74 4.64 -11.96 -9.84
CA ASP A 74 4.44 -11.78 -11.28
C ASP A 74 3.16 -10.98 -11.58
N ALA A 75 2.10 -11.28 -10.87
CA ALA A 75 0.83 -10.60 -11.09
C ALA A 75 0.83 -9.18 -10.50
N GLU A 76 1.73 -8.91 -9.57
CA GLU A 76 1.80 -7.63 -8.86
C GLU A 76 0.50 -7.34 -8.14
N THR A 77 -0.11 -8.37 -7.56
CA THR A 77 -1.34 -8.23 -6.81
C THR A 77 -1.13 -8.73 -5.39
N GLY A 78 -1.91 -8.20 -4.47
CA GLY A 78 -1.80 -8.62 -3.08
C GLY A 78 -2.89 -8.08 -2.22
N GLU A 79 -2.82 -8.39 -0.94
CA GLU A 79 -3.85 -7.98 0.00
C GLU A 79 -3.26 -7.78 1.38
N MET A 80 -3.77 -6.77 2.07
CA MET A 80 -3.30 -6.43 3.40
C MET A 80 -4.48 -5.92 4.21
N LEU A 81 -4.66 -6.45 5.43
CA LEU A 81 -5.72 -5.99 6.34
C LEU A 81 -5.11 -5.05 7.37
N ASN A 82 -5.92 -4.12 7.87
CA ASN A 82 -5.50 -3.19 8.92
C ASN A 82 -4.20 -2.50 8.58
N ALA A 83 -4.22 -1.86 7.42
CA ALA A 83 -3.00 -1.33 6.82
C ALA A 83 -2.90 0.17 6.98
N THR A 84 -1.66 0.67 6.93
CA THR A 84 -1.40 2.09 6.78
C THR A 84 -0.70 2.28 5.44
N PHE A 85 -0.78 3.48 4.91
CA PHE A 85 -0.10 3.78 3.65
C PHE A 85 0.41 5.21 3.67
N ARG A 86 1.48 5.44 2.90
CA ARG A 86 2.07 6.77 2.77
C ARG A 86 2.55 6.95 1.34
N TYR A 87 2.10 8.02 0.70
CA TYR A 87 2.56 8.37 -0.64
C TYR A 87 3.69 9.38 -0.47
N LEU A 88 4.91 8.97 -0.78
CA LEU A 88 6.10 9.76 -0.46
C LEU A 88 6.17 11.13 -1.11
N PRO A 89 5.79 11.30 -2.38
CA PRO A 89 5.94 12.62 -3.00
C PRO A 89 5.21 13.75 -2.28
N THR A 90 4.04 13.47 -1.71
CA THR A 90 3.25 14.52 -1.06
C THR A 90 3.08 14.30 0.44
N GLN A 91 3.61 13.19 0.96
CA GLN A 91 3.44 12.80 2.36
C GLN A 91 1.98 12.54 2.73
N MET A 92 1.12 12.33 1.74
CA MET A 92 -0.25 11.90 2.00
C MET A 92 -0.18 10.52 2.66
N ARG A 93 -0.92 10.34 3.72
CA ARG A 93 -0.90 9.11 4.50
C ARG A 93 -2.29 8.78 4.98
N GLY A 94 -2.47 7.54 5.40
CA GLY A 94 -3.75 7.14 5.91
C GLY A 94 -3.76 5.72 6.42
N THR A 95 -4.96 5.27 6.76
CA THR A 95 -5.20 3.91 7.23
C THR A 95 -6.36 3.33 6.46
N SER A 96 -6.44 2.02 6.41
CA SER A 96 -7.52 1.34 5.75
C SER A 96 -7.74 -0.02 6.40
N ASP A 97 -8.99 -0.46 6.49
CA ASP A 97 -9.28 -1.77 7.02
C ASP A 97 -8.74 -2.86 6.09
N LYS A 98 -8.75 -2.59 4.81
CA LYS A 98 -8.26 -3.56 3.83
C LYS A 98 -7.74 -2.83 2.61
N ILE A 99 -6.57 -3.24 2.14
CA ILE A 99 -6.00 -2.73 0.90
C ILE A 99 -5.83 -3.90 -0.05
N GLY A 100 -6.42 -3.78 -1.24
CA GLY A 100 -6.18 -4.71 -2.32
C GLY A 100 -5.22 -4.07 -3.30
N LEU A 101 -4.07 -4.71 -3.51
CA LEU A 101 -3.07 -4.24 -4.46
C LEU A 101 -3.34 -4.92 -5.80
N LEU A 102 -3.41 -4.13 -6.85
CA LEU A 102 -3.71 -4.63 -8.18
C LEU A 102 -2.53 -4.34 -9.10
N ASP A 103 -2.54 -4.93 -10.27
CA ASP A 103 -1.47 -4.68 -11.21
C ASP A 103 -1.58 -3.25 -11.78
N GLU A 104 -0.57 -2.84 -12.50
CA GLU A 104 -0.50 -1.52 -13.11
C GLU A 104 -0.61 -0.37 -12.11
N GLY A 105 -0.12 -0.60 -10.89
CA GLY A 105 -0.07 0.46 -9.90
C GLY A 105 -1.40 0.89 -9.32
N LYS A 106 -2.40 0.05 -9.37
CA LYS A 106 -3.71 0.37 -8.82
C LYS A 106 -3.87 -0.25 -7.44
N ALA A 107 -4.65 0.40 -6.60
CA ALA A 107 -4.96 -0.14 -5.28
C ALA A 107 -6.38 0.23 -4.91
N LYS A 108 -7.04 -0.63 -4.15
CA LYS A 108 -8.38 -0.36 -3.63
C LYS A 108 -8.33 -0.41 -2.12
N MET A 109 -8.93 0.57 -1.48
CA MET A 109 -8.91 0.67 -0.03
C MET A 109 -10.33 0.72 0.51
N CYS A 110 -10.57 -0.03 1.58
CA CYS A 110 -11.88 -0.09 2.22
C CYS A 110 -11.82 0.60 3.57
N ASN A 111 -12.81 1.42 3.86
CA ASN A 111 -12.91 2.17 5.13
C ASN A 111 -11.61 2.90 5.40
N ALA A 112 -11.32 3.86 4.54
CA ALA A 112 -10.04 4.55 4.57
C ALA A 112 -10.14 5.92 5.22
N MET A 113 -9.04 6.35 5.83
CA MET A 113 -8.88 7.69 6.36
C MET A 113 -7.60 8.24 5.79
N VAL A 114 -7.63 9.45 5.25
CA VAL A 114 -6.44 10.07 4.65
C VAL A 114 -6.25 11.50 5.12
N THR A 115 -5.00 11.92 5.19
CA THR A 115 -4.64 13.31 5.48
C THR A 115 -3.24 13.58 4.91
N THR A 116 -2.91 14.86 4.73
CA THR A 116 -1.53 15.24 4.43
C THR A 116 -0.89 15.93 5.63
N CYS A 117 -1.62 16.07 6.74
CA CYS A 117 -1.07 16.68 7.94
C CYS A 117 -0.02 15.80 8.57
N ARG A 118 0.92 16.38 9.32
CA ARG A 118 1.91 15.60 10.05
C ARG A 118 1.25 14.80 11.15
N GLU A 119 1.89 13.71 11.52
CA GLU A 119 1.41 12.91 12.62
C GLU A 119 1.38 13.74 13.89
N GLY A 120 0.28 13.67 14.59
CA GLY A 120 0.10 14.43 15.82
C GLY A 120 -0.38 15.85 15.59
N GLU A 121 -0.46 16.30 14.34
CA GLU A 121 -0.90 17.64 14.04
C GLU A 121 -2.05 17.61 13.05
N GLU A 122 -2.88 16.56 13.10
CA GLU A 122 -3.94 16.40 12.13
C GLU A 122 -5.05 17.43 12.35
N ALA A 123 -5.10 18.43 11.49
CA ALA A 123 -6.17 19.41 11.52
C ALA A 123 -7.38 18.86 10.79
N TRP A 124 -7.20 17.95 9.85
CA TRP A 124 -8.30 17.43 9.06
C TRP A 124 -8.04 15.99 8.63
N TRP A 125 -9.13 15.28 8.38
CA TRP A 125 -9.11 13.93 7.84
C TRP A 125 -10.24 13.79 6.86
N ILE A 126 -10.04 12.98 5.83
CA ILE A 126 -11.11 12.55 4.95
C ILE A 126 -11.31 11.06 5.21
N LYS A 127 -12.55 10.67 5.50
CA LYS A 127 -12.91 9.26 5.64
C LYS A 127 -13.73 8.89 4.43
N ALA A 128 -13.52 7.71 3.88
CA ALA A 128 -14.28 7.21 2.75
C ALA A 128 -14.57 5.73 2.93
N SER A 129 -15.73 5.27 2.44
CA SER A 129 -16.05 3.86 2.54
C SER A 129 -15.14 3.04 1.63
N ASP A 130 -14.73 3.60 0.49
CA ASP A 130 -13.72 2.97 -0.34
C ASP A 130 -13.00 4.02 -1.18
N ILE A 131 -11.79 3.70 -1.58
CA ILE A 131 -10.96 4.57 -2.40
C ILE A 131 -10.34 3.73 -3.52
N ASP A 132 -10.41 4.24 -4.76
CA ASP A 132 -9.64 3.70 -5.87
C ASP A 132 -8.44 4.61 -6.04
N TYR A 133 -7.25 4.05 -5.91
CA TYR A 133 -6.01 4.80 -5.89
C TYR A 133 -5.13 4.40 -7.05
N ASP A 134 -4.56 5.39 -7.73
CA ASP A 134 -3.63 5.15 -8.82
C ASP A 134 -2.23 5.60 -8.35
N GLU A 135 -1.36 4.63 -8.09
CA GLU A 135 -0.03 4.90 -7.57
C GLU A 135 0.85 5.60 -8.59
N LEU A 136 0.58 5.40 -9.88
CA LEU A 136 1.45 5.94 -10.93
C LEU A 136 1.28 7.43 -11.11
N ASP A 137 0.06 7.94 -11.01
CA ASP A 137 -0.14 9.37 -11.13
C ASP A 137 -0.57 10.02 -9.81
N GLY A 138 -0.72 9.23 -8.76
CA GLY A 138 -1.02 9.76 -7.44
C GLY A 138 -2.43 10.29 -7.28
N SER A 139 -3.37 9.83 -8.10
CA SER A 139 -4.74 10.29 -8.00
C SER A 139 -5.60 9.28 -7.25
N ALA A 140 -6.71 9.73 -6.71
CA ALA A 140 -7.59 8.86 -5.95
C ALA A 140 -9.03 9.30 -6.12
N VAL A 141 -9.94 8.33 -6.08
CA VAL A 141 -11.38 8.56 -6.12
C VAL A 141 -11.99 7.86 -4.91
N GLY A 142 -12.66 8.63 -4.04
CA GLY A 142 -13.29 8.09 -2.86
C GLY A 142 -14.80 8.14 -2.96
N ARG A 143 -15.47 7.22 -2.26
CA ARG A 143 -16.92 7.16 -2.21
C ARG A 143 -17.39 7.29 -0.78
N ASN A 144 -18.55 7.91 -0.61
CA ASN A 144 -19.12 8.18 0.71
C ASN A 144 -18.09 8.87 1.58
N ALA A 145 -17.54 9.96 1.06
CA ALA A 145 -16.46 10.67 1.72
C ALA A 145 -17.00 11.68 2.71
N ARG A 146 -16.28 11.86 3.82
CA ARG A 146 -16.60 12.86 4.83
C ARG A 146 -15.33 13.57 5.24
N LEU A 147 -15.41 14.88 5.31
CA LEU A 147 -14.28 15.70 5.75
C LEU A 147 -14.49 16.06 7.19
N TYR A 148 -13.50 15.79 8.02
CA TYR A 148 -13.50 16.13 9.44
C TYR A 148 -12.46 17.20 9.67
N VAL A 149 -12.84 18.25 10.38
CA VAL A 149 -11.91 19.32 10.76
C VAL A 149 -11.98 19.45 12.26
N GLY A 150 -10.86 19.26 12.96
CA GLY A 150 -10.84 19.30 14.39
C GLY A 150 -11.76 18.25 15.02
N GLY A 151 -11.91 17.12 14.36
CA GLY A 151 -12.77 16.05 14.88
C GLY A 151 -14.25 16.24 14.58
N ILE A 152 -14.62 17.32 13.89
CA ILE A 152 -16.02 17.61 13.60
C ILE A 152 -16.29 17.40 12.12
N PRO A 153 -17.34 16.64 11.75
CA PRO A 153 -17.66 16.46 10.35
C PRO A 153 -18.24 17.75 9.78
N VAL A 154 -17.63 18.28 8.74
CA VAL A 154 -18.02 19.55 8.14
C VAL A 154 -18.53 19.42 6.72
N PHE A 155 -18.30 18.27 6.09
CA PHE A 155 -18.71 18.09 4.71
C PHE A 155 -18.86 16.61 4.39
N ALA A 156 -19.80 16.26 3.55
CA ALA A 156 -19.99 14.90 3.10
C ALA A 156 -20.33 14.91 1.63
N SER A 157 -19.84 13.92 0.90
CA SER A 157 -20.09 13.80 -0.52
C SER A 157 -20.16 12.31 -0.89
N PRO A 158 -21.08 11.92 -1.77
CA PRO A 158 -21.12 10.53 -2.21
C PRO A 158 -19.92 10.18 -3.08
N TYR A 159 -19.26 11.17 -3.64
CA TYR A 159 -18.16 10.94 -4.56
C TYR A 159 -17.14 12.07 -4.42
N PHE A 160 -15.87 11.69 -4.35
CA PHE A 160 -14.81 12.65 -4.15
C PHE A 160 -13.56 12.21 -4.91
N SER A 161 -12.95 13.12 -5.67
CA SER A 161 -11.71 12.77 -6.35
C SER A 161 -10.67 13.83 -6.06
N PHE A 162 -9.42 13.43 -5.98
CA PHE A 162 -8.34 14.37 -5.71
C PHE A 162 -7.03 13.85 -6.28
N PRO A 163 -6.19 14.76 -6.75
CA PRO A 163 -4.85 14.40 -7.15
C PRO A 163 -3.99 14.37 -5.91
N VAL A 164 -3.30 13.26 -5.67
CA VAL A 164 -2.47 13.16 -4.50
C VAL A 164 -1.05 13.47 -4.82
N GLY A 165 -0.65 13.44 -6.06
CA GLY A 165 0.73 13.48 -6.32
C GLY A 165 1.19 14.66 -7.08
N SER A 166 1.30 14.59 -8.25
CA SER A 166 2.14 15.31 -9.04
C SER A 166 1.85 16.74 -9.26
N GLU A 167 2.81 17.51 -9.26
CA GLU A 167 2.62 18.89 -9.50
C GLU A 167 2.20 19.11 -10.91
N ARG A 168 2.33 18.21 -11.79
CA ARG A 168 1.90 18.45 -13.07
C ARG A 168 0.44 18.44 -13.25
N LYS A 169 -0.26 17.96 -12.30
CA LYS A 169 -1.67 17.97 -12.37
C LYS A 169 -2.21 19.25 -11.95
N THR A 170 -1.48 20.12 -11.64
CA THR A 170 -1.95 21.29 -11.11
C THR A 170 -2.88 21.92 -11.99
N GLY A 171 -2.86 21.90 -12.69
CA GLY A 171 -3.75 22.52 -13.26
C GLY A 171 -4.99 22.79 -13.02
N LEU A 172 -4.96 22.85 -12.67
CA LEU A 172 -5.81 22.98 -12.70
C LEU A 172 -6.58 23.19 -12.72
N SER A 173 -6.68 22.92 -12.80
CA SER A 173 -7.42 23.00 -12.93
C SER A 173 -8.36 23.24 -12.44
N LEU A 174 -8.55 23.54 -12.17
CA LEU A 174 -9.44 23.70 -11.62
C LEU A 174 -10.28 23.74 -11.95
#